data_8adebe6a4cfdcb0b7216b69d9c4f7344
#
_entry.id   8adebe6a4cfdcb0b7216b69d9c4f7344
#
_cell.length_a   1.000
_cell.length_b   1.000
_cell.length_c   1.000
_cell.angle_alpha   90.00
_cell.angle_beta   90.00
_cell.angle_gamma   90.00
#
_symmetry.space_group_name_H-M   'P 1'
#
loop_
_entity.id
_entity.type
_entity.pdbx_description
1 polymer ?
#
loop_
_entity_poly.entity_id
_entity_poly.type
_entity_poly.pdbx_seq_one_letter_code
_entity_poly.pdbx_strand_id
1 'polypeptide(L)'
;LKLSIIHWINDGLMAIFFFFVTLEIKREFLQGELSNIKQALLPIIGAIGGMLIPALFYVFINWGDSETLNGWAIPSATDIAFSLGVLSLLGKRVPLSLKVFLTALAIIDDLGAILIIAIFYSGDLNIKYLILMALAFIILLVINKFNIKKFLPYLIIGIFLWDFTHNSGIHATIAGVLLAMTIPHRKKEKDYSLLINVEHAISPYVAFGIMPLFAFANAGVSLEGLSFASLLNKVPLGILVGLFLGKQLGVFVFSYISIKLKIAQMPNNSNWFNLYGVGILTGIGFTMSLFVGNLAFVENI
;
A
#
# COMPACT_ATOMS: atom_id res chain seq x y z
N LEU A 1 -8.56 -21.50 15.08
CA LEU A 1 -7.62 -20.35 15.10
C LEU A 1 -7.67 -19.68 16.49
N LYS A 2 -6.68 -19.99 17.36
CA LYS A 2 -6.47 -19.26 18.61
C LYS A 2 -5.44 -18.15 18.34
N LEU A 3 -5.85 -17.08 17.66
CA LEU A 3 -5.03 -15.93 17.41
C LEU A 3 -5.30 -14.86 18.47
N SER A 4 -4.25 -14.10 18.86
CA SER A 4 -4.43 -12.93 19.73
C SER A 4 -5.22 -11.82 19.00
N ILE A 5 -5.79 -10.89 19.75
CA ILE A 5 -6.54 -9.75 19.17
C ILE A 5 -5.65 -8.95 18.22
N ILE A 6 -4.39 -8.76 18.55
CA ILE A 6 -3.45 -8.01 17.70
C ILE A 6 -3.20 -8.71 16.36
N HIS A 7 -3.13 -10.05 16.32
CA HIS A 7 -3.02 -10.79 15.06
C HIS A 7 -4.29 -10.66 14.21
N TRP A 8 -5.48 -10.67 14.83
CA TRP A 8 -6.72 -10.43 14.08
C TRP A 8 -6.78 -9.04 13.47
N ILE A 9 -6.24 -8.03 14.17
CA ILE A 9 -6.13 -6.66 13.65
C ILE A 9 -5.10 -6.62 12.51
N ASN A 10 -3.91 -7.17 12.70
CA ASN A 10 -2.81 -7.06 11.74
C ASN A 10 -3.00 -7.94 10.49
N ASP A 11 -3.61 -9.10 10.61
CA ASP A 11 -3.80 -10.03 9.50
C ASP A 11 -5.21 -9.96 8.92
N GLY A 12 -6.24 -9.96 9.78
CA GLY A 12 -7.63 -9.98 9.36
C GLY A 12 -8.10 -8.62 8.82
N LEU A 13 -7.97 -7.55 9.61
CA LEU A 13 -8.41 -6.22 9.18
C LEU A 13 -7.54 -5.68 8.05
N MET A 14 -6.23 -5.95 8.07
CA MET A 14 -5.36 -5.52 6.98
C MET A 14 -5.60 -6.31 5.69
N ALA A 15 -6.08 -7.56 5.75
CA ALA A 15 -6.54 -8.25 4.54
C ALA A 15 -7.74 -7.55 3.90
N ILE A 16 -8.68 -7.02 4.71
CA ILE A 16 -9.81 -6.21 4.22
C ILE A 16 -9.32 -4.86 3.66
N PHE A 17 -8.36 -4.24 4.31
CA PHE A 17 -7.71 -3.01 3.82
C PHE A 17 -7.07 -3.25 2.44
N PHE A 18 -6.24 -4.28 2.29
CA PHE A 18 -5.59 -4.57 1.01
C PHE A 18 -6.58 -5.05 -0.07
N PHE A 19 -7.67 -5.69 0.34
CA PHE A 19 -8.79 -5.96 -0.56
C PHE A 19 -9.38 -4.65 -1.12
N PHE A 20 -9.67 -3.69 -0.24
CA PHE A 20 -10.18 -2.37 -0.63
C PHE A 20 -9.20 -1.62 -1.55
N VAL A 21 -7.93 -1.49 -1.14
CA VAL A 21 -6.88 -0.81 -1.92
C VAL A 21 -6.74 -1.46 -3.31
N THR A 22 -6.77 -2.79 -3.38
CA THR A 22 -6.66 -3.49 -4.67
C THR A 22 -7.90 -3.28 -5.57
N LEU A 23 -9.10 -3.14 -4.99
CA LEU A 23 -10.29 -2.73 -5.76
C LEU A 23 -10.10 -1.32 -6.33
N GLU A 24 -9.60 -0.38 -5.54
CA GLU A 24 -9.29 0.98 -5.95
C GLU A 24 -8.23 1.00 -7.07
N ILE A 25 -7.11 0.30 -6.87
CA ILE A 25 -6.07 0.10 -7.89
C ILE A 25 -6.68 -0.41 -9.20
N LYS A 26 -7.49 -1.47 -9.13
CA LYS A 26 -8.14 -2.07 -10.30
C LYS A 26 -9.09 -1.11 -11.00
N ARG A 27 -9.86 -0.31 -10.26
CA ARG A 27 -10.73 0.73 -10.81
C ARG A 27 -9.91 1.78 -11.55
N GLU A 28 -8.83 2.29 -10.93
CA GLU A 28 -7.97 3.30 -11.53
C GLU A 28 -7.29 2.81 -12.82
N PHE A 29 -6.83 1.57 -12.87
CA PHE A 29 -6.27 0.98 -14.10
C PHE A 29 -7.30 0.77 -15.20
N LEU A 30 -8.56 0.45 -14.86
CA LEU A 30 -9.58 0.15 -15.85
C LEU A 30 -10.35 1.39 -16.32
N GLN A 31 -10.58 2.38 -15.47
CA GLN A 31 -11.43 3.54 -15.76
C GLN A 31 -10.86 4.88 -15.30
N GLY A 32 -9.87 4.90 -14.40
CA GLY A 32 -9.33 6.11 -13.79
C GLY A 32 -8.12 6.68 -14.54
N GLU A 33 -7.36 7.49 -13.84
CA GLU A 33 -6.20 8.21 -14.37
C GLU A 33 -5.07 7.28 -14.81
N LEU A 34 -4.93 6.11 -14.20
CA LEU A 34 -3.94 5.11 -14.59
C LEU A 34 -4.33 4.33 -15.85
N SER A 35 -5.54 4.50 -16.38
CA SER A 35 -5.99 3.86 -17.63
C SER A 35 -5.30 4.46 -18.87
N ASN A 36 -4.77 5.68 -18.78
CA ASN A 36 -4.02 6.33 -19.84
C ASN A 36 -2.52 6.33 -19.49
N ILE A 37 -1.74 5.58 -20.27
CA ILE A 37 -0.28 5.44 -20.07
C ILE A 37 0.43 6.79 -19.96
N LYS A 38 0.05 7.78 -20.76
CA LYS A 38 0.71 9.10 -20.74
C LYS A 38 0.51 9.85 -19.42
N GLN A 39 -0.65 9.66 -18.79
CA GLN A 39 -0.98 10.26 -17.49
C GLN A 39 -0.41 9.43 -16.34
N ALA A 40 -0.33 8.12 -16.49
CA ALA A 40 0.19 7.18 -15.50
C ALA A 40 1.72 7.23 -15.38
N LEU A 41 2.47 7.61 -16.44
CA LEU A 41 3.93 7.57 -16.44
C LEU A 41 4.57 8.40 -15.33
N LEU A 42 4.09 9.62 -15.07
CA LEU A 42 4.67 10.46 -14.03
C LEU A 42 4.48 9.88 -12.63
N PRO A 43 3.26 9.47 -12.21
CA PRO A 43 3.06 8.76 -10.95
C PRO A 43 3.89 7.47 -10.82
N ILE A 44 3.97 6.65 -11.89
CA ILE A 44 4.75 5.40 -11.88
C ILE A 44 6.24 5.69 -11.64
N ILE A 45 6.82 6.60 -12.39
CA ILE A 45 8.26 6.94 -12.26
C ILE A 45 8.51 7.60 -10.89
N GLY A 46 7.62 8.47 -10.44
CA GLY A 46 7.68 9.09 -9.11
C GLY A 46 7.63 8.06 -7.99
N ALA A 47 6.72 7.07 -8.08
CA ALA A 47 6.61 6.00 -7.09
C ALA A 47 7.85 5.10 -7.07
N ILE A 48 8.39 4.73 -8.24
CA ILE A 48 9.66 3.96 -8.30
C ILE A 48 10.78 4.71 -7.56
N GLY A 49 10.93 6.03 -7.81
CA GLY A 49 11.89 6.86 -7.09
C GLY A 49 11.59 6.94 -5.60
N GLY A 50 10.31 7.12 -5.27
CA GLY A 50 9.80 7.20 -3.90
C GLY A 50 9.91 5.89 -3.10
N MET A 51 10.06 4.75 -3.73
CA MET A 51 10.36 3.47 -3.07
C MET A 51 11.87 3.18 -3.02
N LEU A 52 12.57 3.39 -4.14
CA LEU A 52 13.98 3.04 -4.27
C LEU A 52 14.90 3.91 -3.40
N ILE A 53 14.74 5.23 -3.44
CA ILE A 53 15.65 6.14 -2.74
C ILE A 53 15.56 6.01 -1.22
N PRO A 54 14.36 5.98 -0.58
CA PRO A 54 14.26 5.72 0.87
C PRO A 54 14.87 4.38 1.27
N ALA A 55 14.62 3.33 0.49
CA ALA A 55 15.20 2.02 0.71
C ALA A 55 16.73 2.05 0.69
N LEU A 56 17.33 2.74 -0.29
CA LEU A 56 18.79 2.93 -0.37
C LEU A 56 19.35 3.72 0.82
N PHE A 57 18.68 4.78 1.27
CA PHE A 57 19.10 5.52 2.48
C PHE A 57 19.07 4.61 3.71
N TYR A 58 17.99 3.83 3.85
CA TYR A 58 17.87 2.90 4.97
C TYR A 58 18.97 1.84 4.96
N VAL A 59 19.18 1.19 3.81
CA VAL A 59 20.23 0.18 3.64
C VAL A 59 21.61 0.75 3.90
N PHE A 60 21.89 1.97 3.44
CA PHE A 60 23.18 2.63 3.67
C PHE A 60 23.45 2.89 5.15
N ILE A 61 22.44 3.34 5.92
CA ILE A 61 22.57 3.61 7.36
C ILE A 61 22.72 2.31 8.16
N ASN A 62 22.03 1.24 7.73
CA ASN A 62 22.00 -0.05 8.41
C ASN A 62 23.03 -1.05 7.86
N TRP A 63 23.93 -0.62 6.99
CA TRP A 63 24.91 -1.48 6.34
C TRP A 63 25.71 -2.30 7.35
N GLY A 64 25.90 -3.60 7.06
CA GLY A 64 26.70 -4.51 7.87
C GLY A 64 25.98 -5.15 9.06
N ASP A 65 24.67 -4.92 9.19
CA ASP A 65 23.85 -5.50 10.26
C ASP A 65 22.61 -6.18 9.64
N SER A 66 22.63 -7.51 9.58
CA SER A 66 21.59 -8.29 8.90
C SER A 66 20.21 -8.19 9.55
N GLU A 67 20.15 -8.03 10.89
CA GLU A 67 18.88 -7.92 11.61
C GLU A 67 18.20 -6.59 11.29
N THR A 68 18.94 -5.48 11.37
CA THR A 68 18.40 -4.16 11.09
C THR A 68 18.07 -3.96 9.62
N LEU A 69 18.76 -4.65 8.71
CA LEU A 69 18.50 -4.58 7.26
C LEU A 69 17.09 -5.07 6.88
N ASN A 70 16.45 -5.93 7.65
CA ASN A 70 15.09 -6.41 7.37
C ASN A 70 14.07 -5.27 7.26
N GLY A 71 14.32 -4.14 7.90
CA GLY A 71 13.44 -2.97 7.86
C GLY A 71 13.55 -2.07 6.62
N TRP A 72 14.29 -2.48 5.58
CA TRP A 72 14.59 -1.65 4.40
C TRP A 72 13.36 -1.10 3.67
N ALA A 73 12.26 -1.83 3.70
CA ALA A 73 11.03 -1.44 3.04
C ALA A 73 10.15 -0.49 3.87
N ILE A 74 10.40 -0.33 5.18
CA ILE A 74 9.57 0.51 6.07
C ILE A 74 9.45 1.96 5.54
N PRO A 75 10.54 2.65 5.16
CA PRO A 75 10.44 4.03 4.67
C PRO A 75 9.95 4.13 3.21
N SER A 76 9.68 3.03 2.53
CA SER A 76 9.20 3.03 1.14
C SER A 76 7.69 3.24 1.02
N ALA A 77 6.92 2.97 2.09
CA ALA A 77 5.47 3.07 2.07
C ALA A 77 4.97 4.50 2.30
N THR A 78 3.85 4.86 1.65
CA THR A 78 3.14 6.14 1.84
C THR A 78 1.76 5.85 2.42
N ASP A 79 1.35 6.60 3.45
CA ASP A 79 -0.03 6.57 3.93
C ASP A 79 -0.89 7.53 3.10
N ILE A 80 -1.65 6.96 2.14
CA ILE A 80 -2.50 7.73 1.22
C ILE A 80 -3.57 8.54 1.97
N ALA A 81 -4.17 7.97 3.02
CA ALA A 81 -5.27 8.62 3.73
C ALA A 81 -4.78 9.88 4.46
N PHE A 82 -3.67 9.79 5.16
CA PHE A 82 -3.06 10.94 5.84
C PHE A 82 -2.48 11.96 4.85
N SER A 83 -1.80 11.52 3.79
CA SER A 83 -1.23 12.41 2.79
C SER A 83 -2.30 13.22 2.06
N LEU A 84 -3.39 12.59 1.63
CA LEU A 84 -4.54 13.26 1.03
C LEU A 84 -5.31 14.11 2.06
N GLY A 85 -5.40 13.67 3.30
CA GLY A 85 -5.99 14.42 4.40
C GLY A 85 -5.28 15.77 4.58
N VAL A 86 -3.96 15.76 4.73
CA VAL A 86 -3.14 16.97 4.85
C VAL A 86 -3.26 17.85 3.59
N LEU A 87 -3.20 17.25 2.41
CA LEU A 87 -3.37 17.98 1.15
C LEU A 87 -4.75 18.66 1.06
N SER A 88 -5.78 18.02 1.62
CA SER A 88 -7.17 18.56 1.64
C SER A 88 -7.30 19.81 2.50
N LEU A 89 -6.51 19.94 3.57
CA LEU A 89 -6.49 21.13 4.43
C LEU A 89 -6.05 22.39 3.69
N LEU A 90 -5.27 22.25 2.62
CA LEU A 90 -4.86 23.36 1.75
C LEU A 90 -5.99 23.83 0.81
N GLY A 91 -7.08 23.09 0.73
CA GLY A 91 -8.32 23.44 0.05
C GLY A 91 -8.15 23.75 -1.44
N LYS A 92 -8.66 24.90 -1.86
CA LYS A 92 -8.64 25.37 -3.27
C LYS A 92 -7.26 25.85 -3.75
N ARG A 93 -6.26 25.96 -2.86
CA ARG A 93 -4.90 26.38 -3.21
C ARG A 93 -4.12 25.31 -4.00
N VAL A 94 -4.57 24.07 -3.91
CA VAL A 94 -3.94 22.94 -4.61
C VAL A 94 -4.70 22.62 -5.88
N PRO A 95 -4.06 22.65 -7.06
CA PRO A 95 -4.65 22.20 -8.31
C PRO A 95 -5.13 20.76 -8.23
N LEU A 96 -6.28 20.47 -8.86
CA LEU A 96 -6.86 19.11 -8.89
C LEU A 96 -5.89 18.09 -9.48
N SER A 97 -5.13 18.48 -10.49
CA SER A 97 -4.11 17.65 -11.14
C SER A 97 -3.03 17.13 -10.18
N LEU A 98 -2.67 17.92 -9.15
CA LEU A 98 -1.72 17.48 -8.11
C LEU A 98 -2.35 16.51 -7.12
N LYS A 99 -3.64 16.67 -6.80
CA LYS A 99 -4.37 15.68 -5.99
C LYS A 99 -4.43 14.35 -6.70
N VAL A 100 -4.78 14.37 -7.99
CA VAL A 100 -4.78 13.20 -8.87
C VAL A 100 -3.40 12.56 -8.94
N PHE A 101 -2.34 13.36 -9.12
CA PHE A 101 -0.97 12.87 -9.15
C PHE A 101 -0.58 12.19 -7.82
N LEU A 102 -0.86 12.80 -6.66
CA LEU A 102 -0.58 12.20 -5.36
C LEU A 102 -1.36 10.90 -5.15
N THR A 103 -2.66 10.89 -5.50
CA THR A 103 -3.49 9.68 -5.40
C THR A 103 -2.94 8.55 -6.27
N ALA A 104 -2.64 8.83 -7.54
CA ALA A 104 -2.10 7.84 -8.45
C ALA A 104 -0.73 7.32 -8.01
N LEU A 105 0.13 8.21 -7.48
CA LEU A 105 1.44 7.85 -6.95
C LEU A 105 1.31 6.92 -5.73
N ALA A 106 0.44 7.28 -4.76
CA ALA A 106 0.25 6.49 -3.56
C ALA A 106 -0.39 5.12 -3.85
N ILE A 107 -1.31 5.04 -4.82
CA ILE A 107 -1.87 3.77 -5.31
C ILE A 107 -0.77 2.85 -5.86
N ILE A 108 0.22 3.40 -6.57
CA ILE A 108 1.35 2.63 -7.11
C ILE A 108 2.33 2.25 -6.00
N ASP A 109 2.55 3.13 -5.03
CA ASP A 109 3.32 2.81 -3.81
C ASP A 109 2.70 1.63 -3.06
N ASP A 110 1.37 1.62 -2.88
CA ASP A 110 0.66 0.52 -2.23
C ASP A 110 0.78 -0.78 -3.01
N LEU A 111 0.68 -0.72 -4.35
CA LEU A 111 0.95 -1.89 -5.20
C LEU A 111 2.39 -2.40 -5.02
N GLY A 112 3.36 -1.48 -4.96
CA GLY A 112 4.76 -1.81 -4.67
C GLY A 112 4.94 -2.44 -3.30
N ALA A 113 4.29 -1.91 -2.27
CA ALA A 113 4.29 -2.47 -0.92
C ALA A 113 3.73 -3.90 -0.89
N ILE A 114 2.60 -4.15 -1.57
CA ILE A 114 2.02 -5.47 -1.72
C ILE A 114 3.02 -6.47 -2.32
N LEU A 115 3.71 -6.08 -3.40
CA LEU A 115 4.71 -6.93 -4.06
C LEU A 115 5.92 -7.19 -3.17
N ILE A 116 6.39 -6.17 -2.45
CA ILE A 116 7.50 -6.30 -1.49
C ILE A 116 7.11 -7.28 -0.38
N ILE A 117 5.92 -7.13 0.20
CA ILE A 117 5.43 -8.02 1.25
C ILE A 117 5.35 -9.47 0.76
N ALA A 118 4.78 -9.67 -0.42
CA ALA A 118 4.63 -11.01 -1.00
C ALA A 118 5.97 -11.72 -1.28
N ILE A 119 7.02 -10.98 -1.64
CA ILE A 119 8.30 -11.55 -2.06
C ILE A 119 9.27 -11.67 -0.88
N PHE A 120 9.34 -10.66 -0.01
CA PHE A 120 10.41 -10.53 0.99
C PHE A 120 9.97 -10.86 2.42
N TYR A 121 8.67 -10.80 2.74
CA TYR A 121 8.14 -11.03 4.08
C TYR A 121 7.26 -12.29 4.18
N SER A 122 7.51 -13.27 3.32
CA SER A 122 6.88 -14.60 3.41
C SER A 122 7.74 -15.52 4.30
N GLY A 123 7.06 -16.35 5.12
CA GLY A 123 7.70 -17.34 5.99
C GLY A 123 7.97 -18.67 5.28
N ASP A 124 8.11 -19.74 6.07
CA ASP A 124 8.28 -21.10 5.56
C ASP A 124 7.04 -21.57 4.80
N LEU A 125 7.23 -21.95 3.54
CA LEU A 125 6.14 -22.30 2.64
C LEU A 125 5.60 -23.70 2.88
N ASN A 126 4.30 -23.83 3.13
CA ASN A 126 3.59 -25.09 3.23
C ASN A 126 2.88 -25.42 1.92
N ILE A 127 3.44 -26.39 1.18
CA ILE A 127 2.97 -26.79 -0.16
C ILE A 127 1.49 -27.20 -0.16
N LYS A 128 1.02 -27.91 0.88
CA LYS A 128 -0.39 -28.31 0.99
C LYS A 128 -1.34 -27.11 0.96
N TYR A 129 -1.07 -26.10 1.78
CA TYR A 129 -1.90 -24.90 1.84
C TYR A 129 -1.71 -24.00 0.63
N LEU A 130 -0.56 -23.98 0.00
CA LEU A 130 -0.35 -23.31 -1.30
C LEU A 130 -1.23 -23.90 -2.39
N ILE A 131 -1.37 -25.23 -2.46
CA ILE A 131 -2.27 -25.89 -3.40
C ILE A 131 -3.72 -25.52 -3.10
N LEU A 132 -4.14 -25.54 -1.83
CA LEU A 132 -5.52 -25.16 -1.44
C LEU A 132 -5.82 -23.68 -1.75
N MET A 133 -4.86 -22.79 -1.51
CA MET A 133 -4.92 -21.38 -1.88
C MET A 133 -5.08 -21.21 -3.40
N ALA A 134 -4.27 -21.92 -4.20
CA ALA A 134 -4.37 -21.87 -5.65
C ALA A 134 -5.71 -22.41 -6.15
N LEU A 135 -6.24 -23.49 -5.57
CA LEU A 135 -7.57 -24.02 -5.89
C LEU A 135 -8.67 -23.02 -5.57
N ALA A 136 -8.65 -22.39 -4.38
CA ALA A 136 -9.61 -21.34 -4.02
C ALA A 136 -9.55 -20.16 -4.99
N PHE A 137 -8.35 -19.74 -5.38
CA PHE A 137 -8.17 -18.66 -6.36
C PHE A 137 -8.70 -19.05 -7.74
N ILE A 138 -8.47 -20.28 -8.22
CA ILE A 138 -9.03 -20.79 -9.48
C ILE A 138 -10.56 -20.79 -9.43
N ILE A 139 -11.18 -21.21 -8.31
CA ILE A 139 -12.63 -21.15 -8.13
C ILE A 139 -13.13 -19.72 -8.27
N LEU A 140 -12.47 -18.75 -7.65
CA LEU A 140 -12.81 -17.33 -7.77
C LEU A 140 -12.70 -16.83 -9.22
N LEU A 141 -11.67 -17.24 -9.96
CA LEU A 141 -11.54 -16.92 -11.40
C LEU A 141 -12.66 -17.53 -12.24
N VAL A 142 -13.08 -18.76 -11.92
CA VAL A 142 -14.23 -19.40 -12.56
C VAL A 142 -15.52 -18.63 -12.28
N ILE A 143 -15.76 -18.24 -11.02
CA ILE A 143 -16.91 -17.41 -10.61
C ILE A 143 -16.90 -16.07 -11.38
N ASN A 144 -15.73 -15.43 -11.50
CA ASN A 144 -15.54 -14.21 -12.29
C ASN A 144 -15.87 -14.43 -13.77
N LYS A 145 -15.37 -15.54 -14.37
CA LYS A 145 -15.62 -15.88 -15.80
C LYS A 145 -17.10 -16.07 -16.08
N PHE A 146 -17.86 -16.68 -15.15
CA PHE A 146 -19.32 -16.80 -15.25
C PHE A 146 -20.08 -15.50 -14.96
N ASN A 147 -19.35 -14.40 -14.67
CA ASN A 147 -19.90 -13.07 -14.40
C ASN A 147 -20.97 -13.06 -13.30
N ILE A 148 -20.72 -13.74 -12.21
CA ILE A 148 -21.61 -13.74 -11.05
C ILE A 148 -21.57 -12.35 -10.41
N LYS A 149 -22.70 -11.62 -10.43
CA LYS A 149 -22.82 -10.23 -9.96
C LYS A 149 -23.12 -10.11 -8.46
N LYS A 150 -23.21 -11.23 -7.74
CA LYS A 150 -23.43 -11.23 -6.28
C LYS A 150 -22.11 -11.33 -5.54
N PHE A 151 -21.90 -10.48 -4.54
CA PHE A 151 -20.64 -10.47 -3.75
C PHE A 151 -20.50 -11.69 -2.83
N LEU A 152 -21.60 -12.23 -2.32
CA LEU A 152 -21.60 -13.32 -1.32
C LEU A 152 -20.76 -14.55 -1.71
N PRO A 153 -20.83 -15.10 -2.95
CA PRO A 153 -19.97 -16.22 -3.36
C PRO A 153 -18.47 -15.89 -3.27
N TYR A 154 -18.08 -14.67 -3.68
CA TYR A 154 -16.69 -14.21 -3.56
C TYR A 154 -16.25 -14.10 -2.11
N LEU A 155 -17.11 -13.58 -1.24
CA LEU A 155 -16.81 -13.45 0.20
C LEU A 155 -16.61 -14.82 0.86
N ILE A 156 -17.50 -15.79 0.59
CA ILE A 156 -17.37 -17.14 1.17
C ILE A 156 -16.04 -17.79 0.75
N ILE A 157 -15.73 -17.81 -0.54
CA ILE A 157 -14.47 -18.39 -1.02
C ILE A 157 -13.27 -17.55 -0.55
N GLY A 158 -13.43 -16.21 -0.42
CA GLY A 158 -12.42 -15.30 0.08
C GLY A 158 -12.01 -15.60 1.53
N ILE A 159 -12.94 -16.01 2.39
CA ILE A 159 -12.64 -16.43 3.77
C ILE A 159 -11.77 -17.70 3.76
N PHE A 160 -12.09 -18.70 2.94
CA PHE A 160 -11.25 -19.89 2.77
C PHE A 160 -9.90 -19.56 2.16
N LEU A 161 -9.87 -18.66 1.16
CA LEU A 161 -8.63 -18.18 0.56
C LEU A 161 -7.72 -17.53 1.62
N TRP A 162 -8.28 -16.70 2.51
CA TRP A 162 -7.54 -16.05 3.59
C TRP A 162 -6.97 -17.09 4.58
N ASP A 163 -7.79 -18.07 5.02
CA ASP A 163 -7.31 -19.15 5.92
C ASP A 163 -6.20 -19.98 5.28
N PHE A 164 -6.34 -20.34 4.00
CA PHE A 164 -5.31 -21.09 3.29
C PHE A 164 -4.04 -20.27 3.07
N THR A 165 -4.15 -18.98 2.77
CA THR A 165 -3.00 -18.08 2.63
C THR A 165 -2.26 -17.94 3.96
N HIS A 166 -2.99 -17.70 5.05
CA HIS A 166 -2.41 -17.60 6.40
C HIS A 166 -1.61 -18.86 6.79
N ASN A 167 -2.12 -20.05 6.48
CA ASN A 167 -1.45 -21.31 6.80
C ASN A 167 -0.40 -21.74 5.76
N SER A 168 -0.27 -21.02 4.64
CA SER A 168 0.67 -21.35 3.54
C SER A 168 2.08 -20.82 3.77
N GLY A 169 2.28 -19.92 4.72
CA GLY A 169 3.53 -19.18 4.92
C GLY A 169 3.60 -17.88 4.11
N ILE A 170 2.62 -17.61 3.23
CA ILE A 170 2.46 -16.31 2.59
C ILE A 170 1.67 -15.40 3.52
N HIS A 171 2.00 -14.10 3.54
CA HIS A 171 1.30 -13.15 4.39
C HIS A 171 -0.21 -13.10 4.09
N ALA A 172 -1.05 -13.19 5.13
CA ALA A 172 -2.50 -13.33 5.02
C ALA A 172 -3.19 -12.20 4.22
N THR A 173 -2.60 -11.00 4.21
CA THR A 173 -3.09 -9.84 3.46
C THR A 173 -3.15 -10.05 1.96
N ILE A 174 -2.29 -10.92 1.40
CA ILE A 174 -2.29 -11.26 -0.02
C ILE A 174 -3.60 -11.92 -0.45
N ALA A 175 -4.29 -12.60 0.44
CA ALA A 175 -5.63 -13.13 0.13
C ALA A 175 -6.63 -12.02 -0.25
N GLY A 176 -6.58 -10.87 0.43
CA GLY A 176 -7.40 -9.71 0.07
C GLY A 176 -7.10 -9.21 -1.34
N VAL A 177 -5.82 -9.14 -1.69
CA VAL A 177 -5.36 -8.75 -3.04
C VAL A 177 -5.89 -9.72 -4.11
N LEU A 178 -5.66 -11.02 -3.91
CA LEU A 178 -6.11 -12.06 -4.85
C LEU A 178 -7.63 -12.03 -5.02
N LEU A 179 -8.39 -11.89 -3.92
CA LEU A 179 -9.84 -11.78 -3.97
C LEU A 179 -10.28 -10.56 -4.79
N ALA A 180 -9.71 -9.37 -4.55
CA ALA A 180 -10.04 -8.15 -5.28
C ALA A 180 -9.78 -8.27 -6.78
N MET A 181 -8.69 -8.93 -7.17
CA MET A 181 -8.37 -9.17 -8.59
C MET A 181 -9.46 -9.99 -9.29
N THR A 182 -10.19 -10.84 -8.56
CA THR A 182 -11.26 -11.67 -9.13
C THR A 182 -12.63 -10.97 -9.21
N ILE A 183 -12.85 -9.85 -8.52
CA ILE A 183 -14.13 -9.12 -8.56
C ILE A 183 -14.39 -8.57 -9.96
N PRO A 184 -15.53 -8.89 -10.61
CA PRO A 184 -15.77 -8.47 -11.99
C PRO A 184 -16.02 -6.97 -12.12
N HIS A 185 -15.45 -6.41 -13.19
CA HIS A 185 -15.70 -5.05 -13.63
C HIS A 185 -15.92 -5.03 -15.14
N ARG A 186 -17.04 -4.48 -15.62
CA ARG A 186 -17.33 -4.34 -17.04
C ARG A 186 -17.64 -2.90 -17.42
N LYS A 187 -16.81 -2.33 -18.30
CA LYS A 187 -16.95 -0.97 -18.86
C LYS A 187 -18.32 -0.67 -19.52
N LYS A 188 -19.02 -1.69 -20.02
CA LYS A 188 -20.26 -1.53 -20.79
C LYS A 188 -21.53 -1.40 -19.94
N GLU A 189 -21.50 -1.81 -18.68
CA GLU A 189 -22.63 -1.68 -17.77
C GLU A 189 -22.46 -0.41 -16.94
N LYS A 190 -22.96 0.73 -17.45
CA LYS A 190 -22.89 2.02 -16.74
C LYS A 190 -23.62 2.02 -15.39
N ASP A 191 -24.61 1.14 -15.22
CA ASP A 191 -25.52 1.18 -14.07
C ASP A 191 -25.17 0.17 -12.95
N TYR A 192 -24.33 -0.84 -13.20
CA TYR A 192 -24.00 -1.84 -12.17
C TYR A 192 -22.62 -2.45 -12.35
N SER A 193 -21.67 -2.02 -11.53
CA SER A 193 -20.35 -2.68 -11.40
C SER A 193 -20.17 -3.22 -9.97
N LEU A 194 -20.04 -4.54 -9.84
CA LEU A 194 -19.82 -5.17 -8.55
C LEU A 194 -18.58 -4.58 -7.85
N LEU A 195 -17.51 -4.34 -8.61
CA LEU A 195 -16.28 -3.72 -8.12
C LEU A 195 -16.57 -2.37 -7.44
N ILE A 196 -17.22 -1.44 -8.16
CA ILE A 196 -17.50 -0.08 -7.65
C ILE A 196 -18.42 -0.13 -6.44
N ASN A 197 -19.46 -0.97 -6.49
CA ASN A 197 -20.41 -1.08 -5.39
C ASN A 197 -19.77 -1.63 -4.11
N VAL A 198 -18.89 -2.63 -4.24
CA VAL A 198 -18.17 -3.21 -3.10
C VAL A 198 -17.14 -2.21 -2.56
N GLU A 199 -16.36 -1.55 -3.43
CA GLU A 199 -15.40 -0.50 -3.07
C GLU A 199 -16.09 0.61 -2.27
N HIS A 200 -17.17 1.19 -2.79
CA HIS A 200 -17.91 2.26 -2.11
C HIS A 200 -18.55 1.81 -0.79
N ALA A 201 -19.07 0.58 -0.73
CA ALA A 201 -19.66 0.04 0.48
C ALA A 201 -18.63 -0.17 1.60
N ILE A 202 -17.40 -0.58 1.27
CA ILE A 202 -16.35 -0.88 2.24
C ILE A 202 -15.55 0.38 2.64
N SER A 203 -15.43 1.38 1.74
CA SER A 203 -14.64 2.59 1.94
C SER A 203 -14.84 3.27 3.31
N PRO A 204 -16.06 3.57 3.78
CA PRO A 204 -16.25 4.21 5.10
C PRO A 204 -15.79 3.31 6.26
N TYR A 205 -15.94 2.00 6.17
CA TYR A 205 -15.49 1.07 7.21
C TYR A 205 -13.95 0.99 7.25
N VAL A 206 -13.29 1.07 6.10
CA VAL A 206 -11.83 1.15 6.03
C VAL A 206 -11.35 2.46 6.63
N ALA A 207 -11.88 3.60 6.16
CA ALA A 207 -11.39 4.92 6.57
C ALA A 207 -11.66 5.24 8.05
N PHE A 208 -12.85 4.90 8.56
CA PHE A 208 -13.29 5.27 9.92
C PHE A 208 -13.28 4.13 10.94
N GLY A 209 -13.04 2.90 10.51
CA GLY A 209 -12.99 1.73 11.38
C GLY A 209 -11.62 1.06 11.35
N ILE A 210 -11.27 0.44 10.23
CA ILE A 210 -10.08 -0.41 10.11
C ILE A 210 -8.79 0.38 10.34
N MET A 211 -8.59 1.49 9.61
CA MET A 211 -7.37 2.29 9.72
C MET A 211 -7.16 2.91 11.11
N PRO A 212 -8.17 3.55 11.73
CA PRO A 212 -8.01 4.05 13.09
C PRO A 212 -7.77 2.94 14.13
N LEU A 213 -8.45 1.80 14.00
CA LEU A 213 -8.25 0.68 14.93
C LEU A 213 -6.86 0.06 14.79
N PHE A 214 -6.39 -0.10 13.53
CA PHE A 214 -5.03 -0.56 13.25
C PHE A 214 -3.99 0.41 13.80
N ALA A 215 -4.15 1.72 13.55
CA ALA A 215 -3.26 2.76 14.08
C ALA A 215 -3.23 2.73 15.61
N PHE A 216 -4.39 2.67 16.26
CA PHE A 216 -4.47 2.61 17.72
C PHE A 216 -3.80 1.37 18.30
N ALA A 217 -4.01 0.20 17.70
CA ALA A 217 -3.45 -1.06 18.18
C ALA A 217 -1.93 -1.13 18.01
N ASN A 218 -1.38 -0.50 16.96
CA ASN A 218 0.04 -0.62 16.60
C ASN A 218 0.88 0.63 16.97
N ALA A 219 0.26 1.77 17.32
CA ALA A 219 0.97 2.97 17.74
C ALA A 219 1.27 2.99 19.26
N GLY A 220 0.84 1.99 20.01
CA GLY A 220 1.02 1.87 21.46
C GLY A 220 2.45 1.51 21.84
N VAL A 221 3.40 2.42 21.65
CA VAL A 221 4.82 2.23 22.04
C VAL A 221 5.02 2.76 23.45
N SER A 222 5.66 1.97 24.33
CA SER A 222 6.09 2.45 25.63
C SER A 222 7.10 3.59 25.49
N LEU A 223 6.79 4.73 26.11
CA LEU A 223 7.70 5.87 26.14
C LEU A 223 8.75 5.77 27.26
N GLU A 224 8.67 4.74 28.11
CA GLU A 224 9.62 4.51 29.19
C GLU A 224 11.01 4.20 28.62
N GLY A 225 12.02 4.97 29.03
CA GLY A 225 13.39 4.79 28.55
C GLY A 225 13.70 5.36 27.18
N LEU A 226 12.71 5.93 26.46
CA LEU A 226 12.98 6.64 25.21
C LEU A 226 13.69 7.97 25.48
N SER A 227 14.82 8.17 24.83
CA SER A 227 15.56 9.42 24.81
C SER A 227 15.75 9.91 23.36
N PHE A 228 16.09 11.18 23.19
CA PHE A 228 16.44 11.66 21.84
C PHE A 228 17.62 10.88 21.23
N ALA A 229 18.50 10.32 22.06
CA ALA A 229 19.58 9.46 21.60
C ALA A 229 19.07 8.16 20.97
N SER A 230 17.92 7.65 21.39
CA SER A 230 17.30 6.45 20.78
C SER A 230 16.90 6.66 19.32
N LEU A 231 16.57 7.90 18.90
CA LEU A 231 16.28 8.25 17.52
C LEU A 231 17.52 8.16 16.62
N LEU A 232 18.71 8.19 17.19
CA LEU A 232 19.99 8.05 16.48
C LEU A 232 20.41 6.60 16.28
N ASN A 233 19.66 5.64 16.86
CA ASN A 233 19.88 4.23 16.58
C ASN A 233 19.61 3.94 15.09
N LYS A 234 20.30 2.93 14.55
CA LYS A 234 20.31 2.63 13.11
C LYS A 234 18.91 2.51 12.50
N VAL A 235 17.99 1.74 13.10
CA VAL A 235 16.65 1.52 12.57
C VAL A 235 15.80 2.80 12.58
N PRO A 236 15.57 3.47 13.72
CA PRO A 236 14.82 4.75 13.74
C PRO A 236 15.44 5.82 12.84
N LEU A 237 16.76 5.95 12.84
CA LEU A 237 17.46 6.92 11.99
C LEU A 237 17.27 6.60 10.51
N GLY A 238 17.37 5.31 10.12
CA GLY A 238 17.15 4.86 8.77
C GLY A 238 15.73 5.14 8.28
N ILE A 239 14.72 4.91 9.13
CA ILE A 239 13.31 5.21 8.83
C ILE A 239 13.11 6.73 8.71
N LEU A 240 13.61 7.51 9.66
CA LEU A 240 13.46 8.96 9.68
C LEU A 240 14.10 9.60 8.43
N VAL A 241 15.35 9.26 8.13
CA VAL A 241 16.06 9.79 6.96
C VAL A 241 15.42 9.29 5.67
N GLY A 242 15.01 8.03 5.62
CA GLY A 242 14.31 7.46 4.47
C GLY A 242 13.00 8.17 4.17
N LEU A 243 12.12 8.34 5.15
CA LEU A 243 10.83 9.03 4.96
C LEU A 243 11.00 10.53 4.73
N PHE A 244 11.84 11.21 5.53
CA PHE A 244 11.94 12.66 5.48
C PHE A 244 12.79 13.16 4.30
N LEU A 245 13.93 12.55 3.99
CA LEU A 245 14.80 12.95 2.88
C LEU A 245 14.64 12.03 1.66
N GLY A 246 14.66 10.72 1.88
CA GLY A 246 14.67 9.75 0.81
C GLY A 246 13.41 9.83 -0.06
N LYS A 247 12.23 9.87 0.57
CA LYS A 247 10.94 9.92 -0.14
C LYS A 247 10.79 11.18 -0.97
N GLN A 248 11.09 12.34 -0.39
CA GLN A 248 11.01 13.64 -1.08
C GLN A 248 11.95 13.69 -2.28
N LEU A 249 13.22 13.31 -2.07
CA LEU A 249 14.23 13.31 -3.13
C LEU A 249 13.89 12.29 -4.20
N GLY A 250 13.47 11.08 -3.82
CA GLY A 250 13.11 10.02 -4.75
C GLY A 250 11.97 10.42 -5.67
N VAL A 251 10.85 10.85 -5.11
CA VAL A 251 9.69 11.29 -5.90
C VAL A 251 10.05 12.49 -6.77
N PHE A 252 10.69 13.50 -6.19
CA PHE A 252 10.98 14.74 -6.93
C PHE A 252 12.02 14.53 -8.04
N VAL A 253 13.17 13.90 -7.75
CA VAL A 253 14.25 13.74 -8.72
C VAL A 253 13.80 12.86 -9.89
N PHE A 254 13.13 11.74 -9.62
CA PHE A 254 12.65 10.86 -10.68
C PHE A 254 11.58 11.54 -11.55
N SER A 255 10.65 12.27 -10.92
CA SER A 255 9.67 13.07 -11.65
C SER A 255 10.33 14.19 -12.44
N TYR A 256 11.32 14.89 -11.87
CA TYR A 256 12.06 15.95 -12.56
C TYR A 256 12.78 15.43 -13.81
N ILE A 257 13.52 14.33 -13.66
CA ILE A 257 14.26 13.71 -14.77
C ILE A 257 13.28 13.26 -15.87
N SER A 258 12.17 12.60 -15.50
CA SER A 258 11.19 12.12 -16.49
C SER A 258 10.53 13.24 -17.28
N ILE A 259 10.24 14.37 -16.63
CA ILE A 259 9.68 15.55 -17.30
C ILE A 259 10.73 16.21 -18.19
N LYS A 260 11.97 16.36 -17.72
CA LYS A 260 13.07 16.94 -18.52
C LYS A 260 13.40 16.10 -19.75
N LEU A 261 13.36 14.78 -19.65
CA LEU A 261 13.53 13.85 -20.76
C LEU A 261 12.28 13.75 -21.66
N LYS A 262 11.21 14.50 -21.36
CA LYS A 262 9.93 14.47 -22.09
C LYS A 262 9.26 13.10 -22.12
N ILE A 263 9.58 12.22 -21.16
CA ILE A 263 8.94 10.91 -20.97
C ILE A 263 7.55 11.11 -20.35
N ALA A 264 7.44 12.03 -19.38
CA ALA A 264 6.21 12.40 -18.71
C ALA A 264 5.95 13.91 -18.80
N GLN A 265 4.72 14.32 -18.48
CA GLN A 265 4.32 15.72 -18.51
C GLN A 265 4.07 16.23 -17.08
N MET A 266 4.37 17.52 -16.87
CA MET A 266 4.03 18.22 -15.63
C MET A 266 2.50 18.22 -15.46
N PRO A 267 1.97 17.97 -14.25
CA PRO A 267 0.55 18.11 -13.98
C PRO A 267 0.03 19.52 -14.31
N ASN A 268 -1.15 19.63 -14.91
CA ASN A 268 -1.71 20.90 -15.35
C ASN A 268 -1.81 21.91 -14.20
N ASN A 269 -1.56 23.18 -14.50
CA ASN A 269 -1.59 24.28 -13.52
C ASN A 269 -0.68 24.08 -12.30
N SER A 270 0.42 23.34 -12.46
CA SER A 270 1.40 23.12 -11.40
C SER A 270 2.80 23.63 -11.82
N ASN A 271 3.67 23.78 -10.83
CA ASN A 271 5.06 24.16 -10.99
C ASN A 271 5.96 23.23 -10.17
N TRP A 272 7.28 23.43 -10.26
CA TRP A 272 8.27 22.60 -9.56
C TRP A 272 8.11 22.62 -8.03
N PHE A 273 7.74 23.77 -7.44
CA PHE A 273 7.50 23.87 -6.00
C PHE A 273 6.26 23.07 -5.58
N ASN A 274 5.21 23.08 -6.39
CA ASN A 274 4.02 22.27 -6.14
C ASN A 274 4.34 20.77 -6.21
N LEU A 275 5.13 20.36 -7.21
CA LEU A 275 5.54 18.97 -7.37
C LEU A 275 6.42 18.51 -6.20
N TYR A 276 7.36 19.36 -5.76
CA TYR A 276 8.18 19.10 -4.58
C TYR A 276 7.32 19.01 -3.30
N GLY A 277 6.34 19.90 -3.15
CA GLY A 277 5.37 19.85 -2.05
C GLY A 277 4.61 18.53 -1.98
N VAL A 278 4.24 17.95 -3.12
CA VAL A 278 3.66 16.60 -3.17
C VAL A 278 4.70 15.57 -2.73
N GLY A 279 5.95 15.69 -3.17
CA GLY A 279 7.05 14.83 -2.70
C GLY A 279 7.22 14.82 -1.18
N ILE A 280 7.05 15.99 -0.51
CA ILE A 280 7.07 16.07 0.95
C ILE A 280 5.94 15.25 1.57
N LEU A 281 4.72 15.36 1.03
CA LEU A 281 3.55 14.63 1.55
C LEU A 281 3.66 13.12 1.41
N THR A 282 4.37 12.63 0.40
CA THR A 282 4.61 11.18 0.26
C THR A 282 5.50 10.62 1.36
N GLY A 283 6.23 11.46 2.09
CA GLY A 283 7.01 11.07 3.29
C GLY A 283 6.14 10.74 4.52
N ILE A 284 4.82 10.92 4.45
CA ILE A 284 3.90 10.50 5.51
C ILE A 284 3.66 8.99 5.37
N GLY A 285 4.41 8.19 6.12
CA GLY A 285 4.32 6.72 6.07
C GLY A 285 3.36 6.13 7.10
N PHE A 286 3.21 6.77 8.23
CA PHE A 286 2.41 6.46 9.42
C PHE A 286 1.89 5.00 9.50
N THR A 287 0.61 4.73 9.18
CA THR A 287 0.01 3.40 9.32
C THR A 287 0.69 2.34 8.45
N MET A 288 1.08 2.71 7.23
CA MET A 288 1.75 1.80 6.31
C MET A 288 3.18 1.49 6.76
N SER A 289 3.92 2.47 7.28
CA SER A 289 5.25 2.22 7.86
C SER A 289 5.16 1.36 9.12
N LEU A 290 4.14 1.54 9.98
CA LEU A 290 3.88 0.66 11.12
C LEU A 290 3.57 -0.77 10.65
N PHE A 291 2.75 -0.92 9.63
CA PHE A 291 2.40 -2.24 9.09
C PHE A 291 3.64 -2.99 8.56
N VAL A 292 4.42 -2.34 7.70
CA VAL A 292 5.66 -2.93 7.16
C VAL A 292 6.68 -3.17 8.28
N GLY A 293 6.73 -2.30 9.29
CA GLY A 293 7.59 -2.45 10.46
C GLY A 293 7.27 -3.71 11.27
N ASN A 294 5.99 -3.98 11.50
CA ASN A 294 5.53 -5.20 12.18
C ASN A 294 5.88 -6.48 11.40
N LEU A 295 5.91 -6.40 10.07
CA LEU A 295 6.33 -7.53 9.23
C LEU A 295 7.85 -7.73 9.23
N ALA A 296 8.59 -6.63 9.27
CA ALA A 296 10.05 -6.67 9.22
C ALA A 296 10.69 -7.18 10.52
N PHE A 297 10.02 -6.99 11.68
CA PHE A 297 10.54 -7.28 13.01
C PHE A 297 9.59 -8.13 13.86
N VAL A 298 9.04 -9.20 13.27
CA VAL A 298 8.07 -10.12 13.93
C VAL A 298 8.58 -10.73 15.24
N GLU A 299 9.90 -10.88 15.41
CA GLU A 299 10.50 -11.57 16.58
C GLU A 299 10.73 -10.64 17.78
N ASN A 300 10.48 -9.34 17.67
CA ASN A 300 10.83 -8.34 18.70
C ASN A 300 9.62 -7.61 19.33
N ILE A 301 8.41 -8.17 19.19
CA ILE A 301 7.17 -7.60 19.77
C ILE A 301 6.59 -8.51 20.84
#